data_65f0e51e42c5035187f96d5b012dd647
#
_entry.id   65f0e51e42c5035187f96d5b012dd647
#
_cell.length_a   1.000
_cell.length_b   1.000
_cell.length_c   1.000
_cell.angle_alpha   90.00
_cell.angle_beta   90.00
_cell.angle_gamma   90.00
#
_symmetry.space_group_name_H-M   'P 1'
#
loop_
_entity.id
_entity.type
_entity.pdbx_description
1 polymer ?
#
loop_
_entity_poly.entity_id
_entity_poly.type
_entity_poly.pdbx_seq_one_letter_code
_entity_poly.pdbx_strand_id
1 'polypeptide(L)'
;LNRYMNKTQLKFTDYEFQTLAIHLAIAIERIETSNFLSRSNNSEEEISKNTLILIKMIEKAFSIIVPIDEQAYVDIHITSIEKNAMNHDLDQTKLSYLDMGVELQELVRIKLNEFYPDEELINNLVLHLNAAVKRLKLGVNIYNPYTDKIKYSFKRSFMISVDLLEEIEERFCIHFNEDEIAYVTLHIQSLLDRYKPDKTKVILVCSSGYGTSKLLEQRINNGFADMVEIEDVLSINELQDRKVTDELVISTIPIENTNFPVIVVSPLMLGADVRKVKQYLQLNEQTEDAFLNLLDKRFCFFTHQIKDNQVNVLNIITKKLVKENYAKEGILEGAIKREKLSSTAMNDFAMPHIEVDFIKKPVICVYVNPEGIDWDGTLVHSVFFFALNEKVKPELNKIYETFNEIASNHELLANLKTSSSFEKLVYILKEGL
;
A
#
# COMPACT_ATOMS: atom_id res chain seq x y z
N LEU A 1 -14.18 -4.92 22.63
CA LEU A 1 -13.11 -4.01 23.09
C LEU A 1 -13.65 -2.86 23.94
N ASN A 2 -14.68 -2.10 23.55
CA ASN A 2 -15.23 -0.98 24.35
C ASN A 2 -15.61 -1.39 25.78
N ARG A 3 -16.23 -2.58 25.96
CA ARG A 3 -16.54 -3.11 27.30
C ARG A 3 -15.29 -3.49 28.08
N TYR A 4 -14.25 -3.95 27.40
CA TYR A 4 -12.97 -4.26 27.99
C TYR A 4 -12.26 -3.01 28.50
N MET A 5 -12.17 -1.97 27.67
CA MET A 5 -11.61 -0.66 28.04
C MET A 5 -12.31 -0.08 29.29
N ASN A 6 -13.63 -0.12 29.31
CA ASN A 6 -14.41 0.34 30.49
C ASN A 6 -14.13 -0.48 31.77
N LYS A 7 -13.82 -1.78 31.61
CA LYS A 7 -13.56 -2.67 32.75
C LYS A 7 -12.14 -2.55 33.31
N THR A 8 -11.16 -2.33 32.41
CA THR A 8 -9.74 -2.24 32.78
C THR A 8 -9.25 -0.81 32.96
N GLN A 9 -10.08 0.19 32.60
CA GLN A 9 -9.74 1.61 32.53
C GLN A 9 -8.55 1.93 31.61
N LEU A 10 -8.16 0.98 30.74
CA LEU A 10 -7.16 1.21 29.71
C LEU A 10 -7.74 2.17 28.65
N LYS A 11 -6.92 3.14 28.26
CA LYS A 11 -7.23 4.06 27.17
C LYS A 11 -6.47 3.61 25.96
N PHE A 12 -7.15 3.44 24.85
CA PHE A 12 -6.57 3.18 23.55
C PHE A 12 -6.72 4.43 22.68
N THR A 13 -5.74 4.72 21.88
CA THR A 13 -5.91 5.58 20.73
C THR A 13 -6.82 4.89 19.71
N ASP A 14 -7.42 5.63 18.78
CA ASP A 14 -8.26 5.04 17.73
C ASP A 14 -7.48 4.00 16.91
N TYR A 15 -6.21 4.24 16.69
CA TYR A 15 -5.32 3.33 15.99
C TYR A 15 -5.04 2.04 16.80
N GLU A 16 -4.64 2.14 18.07
CA GLU A 16 -4.43 0.97 18.94
C GLU A 16 -5.69 0.12 19.03
N PHE A 17 -6.85 0.77 19.10
CA PHE A 17 -8.14 0.08 19.09
C PHE A 17 -8.38 -0.69 17.79
N GLN A 18 -8.15 -0.05 16.63
CA GLN A 18 -8.33 -0.68 15.32
C GLN A 18 -7.34 -1.82 15.11
N THR A 19 -6.06 -1.60 15.42
CA THR A 19 -5.00 -2.60 15.31
C THR A 19 -5.31 -3.82 16.18
N LEU A 20 -5.60 -3.62 17.46
CA LEU A 20 -5.96 -4.72 18.35
C LEU A 20 -7.23 -5.45 17.88
N ALA A 21 -8.23 -4.72 17.35
CA ALA A 21 -9.45 -5.32 16.82
C ALA A 21 -9.16 -6.26 15.64
N ILE A 22 -8.28 -5.86 14.72
CA ILE A 22 -7.86 -6.67 13.58
C ILE A 22 -7.13 -7.93 14.07
N HIS A 23 -6.14 -7.78 14.95
CA HIS A 23 -5.39 -8.91 15.50
C HIS A 23 -6.27 -9.91 16.24
N LEU A 24 -7.24 -9.42 17.02
CA LEU A 24 -8.20 -10.28 17.69
C LEU A 24 -9.14 -10.98 16.71
N ALA A 25 -9.61 -10.30 15.67
CA ALA A 25 -10.45 -10.93 14.65
C ALA A 25 -9.72 -12.08 13.95
N ILE A 26 -8.45 -11.86 13.59
CA ILE A 26 -7.62 -12.89 12.97
C ILE A 26 -7.31 -14.05 13.96
N ALA A 27 -7.03 -13.74 15.24
CA ALA A 27 -6.81 -14.77 16.26
C ALA A 27 -8.06 -15.64 16.46
N ILE A 28 -9.25 -15.04 16.49
CA ILE A 28 -10.52 -15.77 16.59
C ILE A 28 -10.72 -16.68 15.37
N GLU A 29 -10.48 -16.18 14.17
CA GLU A 29 -10.57 -16.97 12.92
C GLU A 29 -9.60 -18.16 12.93
N ARG A 30 -8.33 -17.97 13.38
CA ARG A 30 -7.37 -19.07 13.55
C ARG A 30 -7.88 -20.13 14.52
N ILE A 31 -8.49 -19.71 15.63
CA ILE A 31 -9.03 -20.62 16.64
C ILE A 31 -10.21 -21.40 16.06
N GLU A 32 -11.13 -20.75 15.37
CA GLU A 32 -12.30 -21.40 14.75
C GLU A 32 -11.91 -22.38 13.63
N THR A 33 -10.84 -22.07 12.90
CA THR A 33 -10.32 -22.94 11.82
C THR A 33 -9.31 -23.99 12.30
N SER A 34 -9.06 -24.08 13.61
CA SER A 34 -8.08 -24.99 14.22
C SER A 34 -6.64 -24.83 13.73
N ASN A 35 -6.28 -23.62 13.26
CA ASN A 35 -4.95 -23.23 12.80
C ASN A 35 -4.21 -22.44 13.90
N PHE A 36 -4.12 -23.01 15.10
CA PHE A 36 -3.52 -22.32 16.25
C PHE A 36 -2.04 -22.05 16.06
N LEU A 37 -1.56 -21.01 16.74
CA LEU A 37 -0.12 -20.81 16.92
C LEU A 37 0.47 -21.99 17.68
N SER A 38 1.65 -22.46 17.23
CA SER A 38 2.39 -23.52 17.94
C SER A 38 3.76 -22.99 18.35
N ARG A 39 4.05 -22.96 19.65
CA ARG A 39 5.37 -22.65 20.19
C ARG A 39 6.31 -23.84 20.07
N SER A 40 7.52 -23.59 19.57
CA SER A 40 8.61 -24.57 19.56
C SER A 40 9.35 -24.71 20.91
N ASN A 41 9.15 -23.79 21.86
CA ASN A 41 9.82 -23.81 23.17
C ASN A 41 8.87 -23.43 24.32
N ASN A 42 8.88 -24.23 25.40
CA ASN A 42 8.15 -24.02 26.65
C ASN A 42 8.76 -22.89 27.50
N SER A 43 8.56 -21.64 27.17
CA SER A 43 8.78 -20.54 28.10
C SER A 43 7.44 -20.24 28.78
N GLU A 44 7.34 -20.52 30.09
CA GLU A 44 6.24 -20.07 30.95
C GLU A 44 6.36 -18.54 31.14
N GLU A 45 5.89 -17.76 30.18
CA GLU A 45 5.67 -16.33 30.39
C GLU A 45 4.32 -16.14 31.08
N GLU A 46 4.33 -15.40 32.18
CA GLU A 46 3.13 -15.09 32.98
C GLU A 46 2.25 -14.09 32.20
N ILE A 47 1.06 -14.56 31.78
CA ILE A 47 0.07 -13.71 31.06
C ILE A 47 -0.44 -12.59 31.97
N SER A 48 -0.48 -11.37 31.48
CA SER A 48 -0.92 -10.19 32.26
C SER A 48 -2.38 -10.30 32.71
N LYS A 49 -2.70 -9.66 33.84
CA LYS A 49 -4.07 -9.67 34.38
C LYS A 49 -5.09 -9.08 33.42
N ASN A 50 -4.72 -8.02 32.71
CA ASN A 50 -5.61 -7.36 31.76
C ASN A 50 -5.85 -8.24 30.52
N THR A 51 -4.83 -8.94 30.04
CA THR A 51 -4.99 -9.92 28.97
C THR A 51 -5.94 -11.05 29.37
N LEU A 52 -5.80 -11.61 30.58
CA LEU A 52 -6.71 -12.65 31.07
C LEU A 52 -8.18 -12.17 31.16
N ILE A 53 -8.40 -10.90 31.46
CA ILE A 53 -9.74 -10.31 31.43
C ILE A 53 -10.29 -10.28 30.01
N LEU A 54 -9.48 -9.86 29.03
CA LEU A 54 -9.87 -9.82 27.61
C LEU A 54 -10.16 -11.23 27.08
N ILE A 55 -9.27 -12.19 27.33
CA ILE A 55 -9.42 -13.58 26.92
C ILE A 55 -10.75 -14.17 27.42
N LYS A 56 -11.07 -14.03 28.71
CA LYS A 56 -12.36 -14.49 29.26
C LYS A 56 -13.57 -13.83 28.59
N MET A 57 -13.42 -12.57 28.17
CA MET A 57 -14.51 -11.89 27.46
C MET A 57 -14.68 -12.42 26.04
N ILE A 58 -13.58 -12.75 25.35
CA ILE A 58 -13.58 -13.34 24.01
C ILE A 58 -14.17 -14.75 24.07
N GLU A 59 -13.69 -15.60 24.98
CA GLU A 59 -14.18 -16.97 25.15
C GLU A 59 -15.69 -17.00 25.39
N LYS A 60 -16.19 -16.09 26.23
CA LYS A 60 -17.62 -15.96 26.49
C LYS A 60 -18.42 -15.43 25.29
N ALA A 61 -17.85 -14.50 24.52
CA ALA A 61 -18.56 -13.83 23.42
C ALA A 61 -18.69 -14.73 22.19
N PHE A 62 -17.62 -15.51 21.91
CA PHE A 62 -17.52 -16.33 20.71
C PHE A 62 -17.69 -17.84 20.99
N SER A 63 -17.88 -18.24 22.27
CA SER A 63 -18.02 -19.65 22.69
C SER A 63 -16.83 -20.52 22.25
N ILE A 64 -15.62 -19.97 22.32
CA ILE A 64 -14.35 -20.62 21.98
C ILE A 64 -13.49 -20.78 23.24
N ILE A 65 -12.47 -21.62 23.15
CA ILE A 65 -11.38 -21.71 24.13
C ILE A 65 -10.14 -21.14 23.46
N VAL A 66 -9.52 -20.14 24.08
CA VAL A 66 -8.32 -19.50 23.54
C VAL A 66 -7.08 -20.28 24.00
N PRO A 67 -6.33 -20.94 23.11
CA PRO A 67 -5.11 -21.69 23.43
C PRO A 67 -4.05 -20.78 24.08
N ILE A 68 -3.15 -21.37 24.89
CA ILE A 68 -2.15 -20.61 25.63
C ILE A 68 -1.23 -19.78 24.72
N ASP A 69 -0.89 -20.30 23.55
CA ASP A 69 -0.06 -19.60 22.57
C ASP A 69 -0.77 -18.37 21.98
N GLU A 70 -2.08 -18.47 21.75
CA GLU A 70 -2.91 -17.32 21.34
C GLU A 70 -3.10 -16.30 22.48
N GLN A 71 -3.20 -16.78 23.75
CA GLN A 71 -3.23 -15.88 24.90
C GLN A 71 -1.93 -15.08 25.00
N ALA A 72 -0.77 -15.71 24.80
CA ALA A 72 0.52 -15.06 24.81
C ALA A 72 0.66 -14.05 23.64
N TYR A 73 0.11 -14.39 22.47
CA TYR A 73 0.05 -13.45 21.35
C TYR A 73 -0.75 -12.19 21.68
N VAL A 74 -1.93 -12.36 22.26
CA VAL A 74 -2.76 -11.23 22.69
C VAL A 74 -2.06 -10.42 23.80
N ASP A 75 -1.34 -11.09 24.71
CA ASP A 75 -0.62 -10.45 25.82
C ASP A 75 0.49 -9.50 25.32
N ILE A 76 1.19 -9.85 24.26
CA ILE A 76 2.19 -8.98 23.65
C ILE A 76 1.58 -7.65 23.21
N HIS A 77 0.39 -7.66 22.62
CA HIS A 77 -0.30 -6.43 22.19
C HIS A 77 -0.82 -5.62 23.37
N ILE A 78 -1.46 -6.26 24.36
CA ILE A 78 -2.00 -5.57 25.54
C ILE A 78 -0.88 -4.96 26.37
N THR A 79 0.18 -5.71 26.66
CA THR A 79 1.31 -5.21 27.45
C THR A 79 2.08 -4.11 26.72
N SER A 80 2.10 -4.10 25.40
CA SER A 80 2.67 -3.00 24.60
C SER A 80 1.86 -1.72 24.79
N ILE A 81 0.53 -1.79 24.74
CA ILE A 81 -0.38 -0.65 24.98
C ILE A 81 -0.25 -0.15 26.44
N GLU A 82 -0.22 -1.05 27.41
CA GLU A 82 -0.04 -0.70 28.83
C GLU A 82 1.27 0.05 29.07
N LYS A 83 2.36 -0.40 28.45
CA LYS A 83 3.68 0.24 28.58
C LYS A 83 3.70 1.62 27.92
N ASN A 84 2.98 1.82 26.82
CA ASN A 84 2.83 3.14 26.21
C ASN A 84 2.08 4.11 27.15
N ALA A 85 1.01 3.66 27.77
CA ALA A 85 0.24 4.45 28.72
C ALA A 85 1.04 4.83 29.99
N MET A 86 2.01 3.98 30.39
CA MET A 86 2.88 4.21 31.56
C MET A 86 4.16 5.00 31.27
N ASN A 87 4.61 5.09 30.02
CA ASN A 87 5.85 5.78 29.62
C ASN A 87 5.73 7.32 29.63
N HIS A 88 4.67 7.89 30.17
CA HIS A 88 4.65 9.29 30.58
C HIS A 88 5.45 9.55 31.87
N ASP A 89 5.90 8.49 32.59
CA ASP A 89 6.77 8.62 33.77
C ASP A 89 7.90 7.56 33.72
N LEU A 90 9.11 8.05 33.75
CA LEU A 90 10.46 7.45 33.70
C LEU A 90 10.71 6.19 34.53
N ASP A 91 11.43 5.18 34.01
CA ASP A 91 12.55 4.57 34.74
C ASP A 91 13.58 3.82 33.88
N GLN A 92 14.84 3.81 34.30
CA GLN A 92 16.11 3.60 33.55
C GLN A 92 16.62 2.15 33.46
N THR A 93 15.83 1.11 33.68
CA THR A 93 16.31 -0.28 33.72
C THR A 93 16.11 -1.08 32.40
N LYS A 94 15.89 -0.41 31.26
CA LYS A 94 15.49 -1.02 29.97
C LYS A 94 16.49 -0.84 28.83
N LEU A 95 17.80 -0.68 29.08
CA LEU A 95 18.77 -0.33 28.04
C LEU A 95 18.79 -1.30 26.82
N SER A 96 18.68 -2.61 26.99
CA SER A 96 18.72 -3.54 25.85
C SER A 96 17.45 -3.59 24.98
N TYR A 97 16.30 -3.18 25.54
CA TYR A 97 15.03 -3.10 24.80
C TYR A 97 14.81 -1.73 24.15
N LEU A 98 15.43 -0.69 24.72
CA LEU A 98 15.47 0.66 24.16
C LEU A 98 16.30 0.68 22.86
N ASP A 99 17.46 0.02 22.84
CA ASP A 99 18.34 0.01 21.66
C ASP A 99 17.63 -0.59 20.42
N MET A 100 16.98 -1.74 20.56
CA MET A 100 16.26 -2.37 19.43
C MET A 100 15.07 -1.53 18.94
N GLY A 101 14.33 -0.92 19.85
CA GLY A 101 13.21 -0.05 19.49
C GLY A 101 13.67 1.22 18.77
N VAL A 102 14.77 1.83 19.21
CA VAL A 102 15.37 3.00 18.56
C VAL A 102 15.87 2.64 17.16
N GLU A 103 16.55 1.51 17.02
CA GLU A 103 17.08 1.02 15.76
C GLU A 103 15.96 0.71 14.74
N LEU A 104 14.89 0.04 15.17
CA LEU A 104 13.70 -0.19 14.35
C LEU A 104 13.02 1.14 13.95
N GLN A 105 12.94 2.09 14.87
CA GLN A 105 12.36 3.40 14.60
C GLN A 105 13.16 4.16 13.53
N GLU A 106 14.48 4.10 13.59
CA GLU A 106 15.36 4.71 12.59
C GLU A 106 15.16 4.07 11.21
N LEU A 107 15.16 2.75 11.11
CA LEU A 107 14.92 2.01 9.86
C LEU A 107 13.54 2.35 9.26
N VAL A 108 12.49 2.32 10.07
CA VAL A 108 11.13 2.67 9.64
C VAL A 108 11.08 4.12 9.14
N ARG A 109 11.70 5.07 9.84
CA ARG A 109 11.74 6.48 9.41
C ARG A 109 12.45 6.66 8.07
N ILE A 110 13.60 6.02 7.90
CA ILE A 110 14.37 6.12 6.65
C ILE A 110 13.54 5.56 5.48
N LYS A 111 12.99 4.36 5.63
CA LYS A 111 12.24 3.68 4.56
C LYS A 111 10.90 4.33 4.22
N LEU A 112 10.22 4.88 5.22
CA LEU A 112 8.88 5.47 5.05
C LEU A 112 8.88 7.01 4.99
N ASN A 113 10.07 7.65 5.01
CA ASN A 113 10.19 9.11 5.02
C ASN A 113 9.42 9.79 3.86
N GLU A 114 9.35 9.15 2.72
CA GLU A 114 8.65 9.66 1.54
C GLU A 114 7.13 9.82 1.71
N PHE A 115 6.54 9.06 2.65
CA PHE A 115 5.09 9.11 2.93
C PHE A 115 4.74 10.08 4.04
N TYR A 116 5.72 10.86 4.54
CA TYR A 116 5.53 11.81 5.64
C TYR A 116 4.73 11.20 6.81
N PRO A 117 5.12 10.03 7.33
CA PRO A 117 4.37 9.36 8.38
C PRO A 117 4.35 10.22 9.64
N ASP A 118 3.21 10.28 10.31
CA ASP A 118 3.15 10.90 11.62
C ASP A 118 3.85 10.02 12.68
N GLU A 119 4.22 10.64 13.81
CA GLU A 119 4.93 9.96 14.90
C GLU A 119 4.11 8.81 15.50
N GLU A 120 2.80 8.92 15.53
CA GLU A 120 1.90 7.89 16.04
C GLU A 120 1.97 6.63 15.17
N LEU A 121 1.92 6.80 13.85
CA LEU A 121 2.04 5.71 12.88
C LEU A 121 3.40 4.99 12.97
N ILE A 122 4.50 5.77 13.02
CA ILE A 122 5.85 5.22 13.20
C ILE A 122 5.92 4.39 14.47
N ASN A 123 5.49 4.97 15.60
CA ASN A 123 5.56 4.31 16.89
C ASN A 123 4.76 3.00 16.91
N ASN A 124 3.57 2.99 16.32
CA ASN A 124 2.71 1.83 16.27
C ASN A 124 3.29 0.71 15.40
N LEU A 125 3.86 1.06 14.23
CA LEU A 125 4.56 0.10 13.37
C LEU A 125 5.81 -0.46 14.08
N VAL A 126 6.59 0.39 14.74
CA VAL A 126 7.78 -0.03 15.53
C VAL A 126 7.39 -0.96 16.67
N LEU A 127 6.29 -0.71 17.36
CA LEU A 127 5.78 -1.61 18.41
C LEU A 127 5.44 -2.99 17.84
N HIS A 128 4.74 -3.03 16.70
CA HIS A 128 4.43 -4.26 16.02
C HIS A 128 5.70 -5.01 15.60
N LEU A 129 6.63 -4.33 14.95
CA LEU A 129 7.91 -4.90 14.51
C LEU A 129 8.74 -5.41 15.68
N ASN A 130 8.81 -4.66 16.78
CA ASN A 130 9.52 -5.08 17.99
C ASN A 130 8.94 -6.40 18.57
N ALA A 131 7.60 -6.51 18.60
CA ALA A 131 6.94 -7.73 19.01
C ALA A 131 7.23 -8.90 18.03
N ALA A 132 7.20 -8.64 16.72
CA ALA A 132 7.49 -9.62 15.69
C ALA A 132 8.95 -10.11 15.77
N VAL A 133 9.93 -9.20 15.86
CA VAL A 133 11.35 -9.56 16.01
C VAL A 133 11.61 -10.43 17.24
N LYS A 134 11.01 -10.08 18.39
CA LYS A 134 11.13 -10.89 19.61
C LYS A 134 10.56 -12.28 19.43
N ARG A 135 9.39 -12.39 18.83
CA ARG A 135 8.70 -13.65 18.57
C ARG A 135 9.50 -14.54 17.62
N LEU A 136 10.00 -13.98 16.52
CA LEU A 136 10.81 -14.70 15.54
C LEU A 136 12.14 -15.17 16.11
N LYS A 137 12.80 -14.39 16.99
CA LYS A 137 14.00 -14.82 17.73
C LYS A 137 13.73 -16.02 18.64
N LEU A 138 12.50 -16.21 19.09
CA LEU A 138 12.06 -17.37 19.87
C LEU A 138 11.58 -18.54 18.98
N GLY A 139 11.66 -18.40 17.65
CA GLY A 139 11.21 -19.42 16.70
C GLY A 139 9.69 -19.56 16.62
N VAL A 140 8.92 -18.55 17.05
CA VAL A 140 7.45 -18.54 17.00
C VAL A 140 6.98 -17.83 15.74
N ASN A 141 6.35 -18.57 14.84
CA ASN A 141 5.70 -18.02 13.65
C ASN A 141 4.21 -17.82 13.93
N ILE A 142 3.62 -16.83 13.26
CA ILE A 142 2.18 -16.62 13.25
C ILE A 142 1.60 -17.02 11.91
N TYR A 143 0.30 -17.31 11.90
CA TYR A 143 -0.48 -17.57 10.71
C TYR A 143 -1.50 -16.44 10.50
N ASN A 144 -1.66 -16.00 9.27
CA ASN A 144 -2.67 -15.02 8.88
C ASN A 144 -3.57 -15.61 7.77
N PRO A 145 -4.84 -15.91 8.05
CA PRO A 145 -5.75 -16.53 7.08
C PRO A 145 -6.07 -15.61 5.88
N TYR A 146 -5.68 -14.34 5.94
CA TYR A 146 -5.92 -13.35 4.90
C TYR A 146 -4.67 -12.98 4.10
N THR A 147 -3.54 -13.67 4.29
CA THR A 147 -2.27 -13.35 3.62
C THR A 147 -2.44 -13.20 2.11
N ASP A 148 -3.04 -14.18 1.44
CA ASP A 148 -3.26 -14.13 -0.01
C ASP A 148 -4.16 -12.96 -0.43
N LYS A 149 -5.23 -12.69 0.35
CA LYS A 149 -6.13 -11.57 0.08
C LYS A 149 -5.44 -10.22 0.26
N ILE A 150 -4.64 -10.07 1.32
CA ILE A 150 -3.86 -8.85 1.61
C ILE A 150 -2.85 -8.62 0.50
N LYS A 151 -2.08 -9.64 0.15
CA LYS A 151 -1.09 -9.63 -0.94
C LYS A 151 -1.73 -9.23 -2.27
N TYR A 152 -2.91 -9.78 -2.56
CA TYR A 152 -3.66 -9.47 -3.77
C TYR A 152 -4.24 -8.05 -3.78
N SER A 153 -4.87 -7.63 -2.67
CA SER A 153 -5.58 -6.35 -2.62
C SER A 153 -4.65 -5.14 -2.41
N PHE A 154 -3.52 -5.32 -1.71
CA PHE A 154 -2.62 -4.25 -1.29
C PHE A 154 -1.20 -4.45 -1.82
N LYS A 155 -1.07 -4.71 -3.14
CA LYS A 155 0.20 -5.05 -3.79
C LYS A 155 1.33 -4.06 -3.48
N ARG A 156 1.05 -2.76 -3.61
CA ARG A 156 2.02 -1.70 -3.32
C ARG A 156 2.48 -1.73 -1.86
N SER A 157 1.54 -1.78 -0.93
CA SER A 157 1.84 -1.82 0.51
C SER A 157 2.58 -3.09 0.89
N PHE A 158 2.24 -4.21 0.26
CA PHE A 158 2.93 -5.48 0.45
C PHE A 158 4.38 -5.39 -0.02
N MET A 159 4.64 -4.78 -1.18
CA MET A 159 6.01 -4.56 -1.68
C MET A 159 6.82 -3.68 -0.75
N ILE A 160 6.27 -2.53 -0.31
CA ILE A 160 6.92 -1.64 0.65
C ILE A 160 7.23 -2.39 1.95
N SER A 161 6.31 -3.26 2.40
CA SER A 161 6.51 -4.07 3.60
C SER A 161 7.67 -5.04 3.45
N VAL A 162 7.78 -5.72 2.31
CA VAL A 162 8.90 -6.63 2.05
C VAL A 162 10.23 -5.86 2.02
N ASP A 163 10.28 -4.67 1.36
CA ASP A 163 11.48 -3.82 1.32
C ASP A 163 11.94 -3.35 2.69
N LEU A 164 10.99 -3.00 3.56
CA LEU A 164 11.27 -2.65 4.95
C LEU A 164 11.77 -3.85 5.74
N LEU A 165 11.09 -5.00 5.59
CA LEU A 165 11.39 -6.19 6.37
C LEU A 165 12.69 -6.88 5.96
N GLU A 166 13.10 -6.80 4.69
CA GLU A 166 14.39 -7.31 4.22
C GLU A 166 15.55 -6.69 5.02
N GLU A 167 15.55 -5.38 5.22
CA GLU A 167 16.58 -4.69 5.98
C GLU A 167 16.55 -5.05 7.47
N ILE A 168 15.36 -5.27 8.02
CA ILE A 168 15.18 -5.72 9.40
C ILE A 168 15.68 -7.18 9.57
N GLU A 169 15.41 -8.06 8.60
CA GLU A 169 15.93 -9.43 8.59
C GLU A 169 17.46 -9.48 8.67
N GLU A 170 18.10 -8.70 7.80
CA GLU A 170 19.58 -8.61 7.77
C GLU A 170 20.13 -8.06 9.08
N ARG A 171 19.50 -7.03 9.62
CA ARG A 171 19.94 -6.34 10.83
C ARG A 171 19.80 -7.18 12.10
N PHE A 172 18.71 -7.93 12.22
CA PHE A 172 18.38 -8.70 13.42
C PHE A 172 18.62 -10.21 13.28
N CYS A 173 19.11 -10.68 12.12
CA CYS A 173 19.37 -12.09 11.80
C CYS A 173 18.12 -12.96 12.05
N ILE A 174 16.99 -12.56 11.53
CA ILE A 174 15.69 -13.24 11.61
C ILE A 174 15.12 -13.46 10.21
N HIS A 175 14.01 -14.19 10.09
CA HIS A 175 13.29 -14.35 8.84
C HIS A 175 11.79 -14.15 9.06
N PHE A 176 11.16 -13.25 8.27
CA PHE A 176 9.72 -13.04 8.26
C PHE A 176 9.07 -13.96 7.23
N ASN A 177 8.03 -14.67 7.63
CA ASN A 177 7.18 -15.38 6.68
C ASN A 177 6.16 -14.42 6.03
N GLU A 178 5.48 -14.88 4.97
CA GLU A 178 4.48 -14.05 4.27
C GLU A 178 3.32 -13.60 5.17
N ASP A 179 2.99 -14.36 6.20
CA ASP A 179 1.95 -14.01 7.16
C ASP A 179 2.33 -12.78 8.01
N GLU A 180 3.58 -12.70 8.44
CA GLU A 180 4.11 -11.52 9.14
C GLU A 180 4.16 -10.30 8.20
N ILE A 181 4.61 -10.52 6.94
CA ILE A 181 4.63 -9.47 5.92
C ILE A 181 3.22 -8.92 5.71
N ALA A 182 2.20 -9.79 5.65
CA ALA A 182 0.81 -9.38 5.49
C ALA A 182 0.32 -8.50 6.66
N TYR A 183 0.73 -8.77 7.89
CA TYR A 183 0.39 -7.89 9.03
C TYR A 183 1.04 -6.53 8.91
N VAL A 184 2.33 -6.47 8.56
CA VAL A 184 3.03 -5.21 8.32
C VAL A 184 2.39 -4.43 7.17
N THR A 185 1.94 -5.15 6.13
CA THR A 185 1.23 -4.58 4.99
C THR A 185 -0.03 -3.79 5.39
N LEU A 186 -0.79 -4.26 6.37
CA LEU A 186 -1.96 -3.54 6.86
C LEU A 186 -1.59 -2.21 7.53
N HIS A 187 -0.46 -2.16 8.25
CA HIS A 187 0.05 -0.91 8.81
C HIS A 187 0.50 0.06 7.71
N ILE A 188 1.24 -0.45 6.71
CA ILE A 188 1.68 0.36 5.56
C ILE A 188 0.47 0.85 4.73
N GLN A 189 -0.55 0.00 4.52
CA GLN A 189 -1.76 0.41 3.81
C GLN A 189 -2.49 1.55 4.55
N SER A 190 -2.61 1.44 5.86
CA SER A 190 -3.20 2.51 6.67
C SER A 190 -2.43 3.84 6.56
N LEU A 191 -1.10 3.78 6.40
CA LEU A 191 -0.27 4.95 6.12
C LEU A 191 -0.61 5.53 4.73
N LEU A 192 -0.64 4.69 3.69
CA LEU A 192 -0.93 5.14 2.32
C LEU A 192 -2.35 5.70 2.18
N ASP A 193 -3.33 5.14 2.88
CA ASP A 193 -4.72 5.63 2.89
C ASP A 193 -4.84 7.02 3.54
N ARG A 194 -3.94 7.36 4.46
CA ARG A 194 -3.86 8.70 5.07
C ARG A 194 -3.10 9.69 4.19
N TYR A 195 -2.19 9.20 3.36
CA TYR A 195 -1.45 10.01 2.40
C TYR A 195 -2.41 10.46 1.29
N LYS A 196 -3.00 11.64 1.47
CA LYS A 196 -3.79 12.28 0.42
C LYS A 196 -2.86 13.10 -0.45
N PRO A 197 -2.82 12.88 -1.77
CA PRO A 197 -2.10 13.78 -2.67
C PRO A 197 -2.65 15.20 -2.51
N ASP A 198 -1.81 16.20 -2.78
CA ASP A 198 -2.21 17.61 -2.73
C ASP A 198 -3.46 17.82 -3.59
N LYS A 199 -4.53 18.30 -2.95
CA LYS A 199 -5.78 18.57 -3.64
C LYS A 199 -5.60 19.75 -4.58
N THR A 200 -6.23 19.67 -5.75
CA THR A 200 -6.28 20.83 -6.66
C THR A 200 -7.02 21.98 -5.98
N LYS A 201 -6.36 23.10 -5.83
CA LYS A 201 -6.96 24.32 -5.29
C LYS A 201 -7.97 24.91 -6.28
N VAL A 202 -9.17 25.18 -5.82
CA VAL A 202 -10.29 25.59 -6.65
C VAL A 202 -10.90 26.88 -6.14
N ILE A 203 -11.13 27.84 -7.05
CA ILE A 203 -11.94 29.02 -6.82
C ILE A 203 -13.29 28.82 -7.53
N LEU A 204 -14.38 28.93 -6.78
CA LEU A 204 -15.72 28.89 -7.36
C LEU A 204 -16.18 30.31 -7.71
N VAL A 205 -16.67 30.52 -8.95
CA VAL A 205 -17.19 31.79 -9.40
C VAL A 205 -18.66 31.67 -9.80
N CYS A 206 -19.54 32.43 -9.14
CA CYS A 206 -20.97 32.33 -9.36
C CYS A 206 -21.60 33.70 -9.54
N SER A 207 -22.40 33.86 -10.63
CA SER A 207 -23.11 35.12 -10.95
C SER A 207 -24.51 35.20 -10.31
N SER A 208 -25.06 34.10 -9.79
CA SER A 208 -26.49 33.97 -9.52
C SER A 208 -26.88 34.11 -8.04
N GLY A 209 -26.01 34.69 -7.19
CA GLY A 209 -26.32 34.97 -5.79
C GLY A 209 -26.01 33.80 -4.81
N TYR A 210 -26.25 34.07 -3.51
CA TYR A 210 -25.80 33.22 -2.39
C TYR A 210 -26.31 31.78 -2.45
N GLY A 211 -27.57 31.56 -2.86
CA GLY A 211 -28.15 30.22 -2.89
C GLY A 211 -27.54 29.28 -3.93
N THR A 212 -27.23 29.80 -5.10
CA THR A 212 -26.63 29.03 -6.20
C THR A 212 -25.14 28.78 -5.97
N SER A 213 -24.42 29.71 -5.36
CA SER A 213 -23.01 29.51 -4.97
C SER A 213 -22.88 28.43 -3.90
N LYS A 214 -23.75 28.42 -2.90
CA LYS A 214 -23.78 27.37 -1.88
C LYS A 214 -24.15 26.00 -2.42
N LEU A 215 -25.06 25.94 -3.39
CA LEU A 215 -25.38 24.67 -4.05
C LEU A 215 -24.18 24.12 -4.85
N LEU A 216 -23.50 24.98 -5.62
CA LEU A 216 -22.31 24.60 -6.37
C LEU A 216 -21.20 24.12 -5.43
N GLU A 217 -20.93 24.87 -4.35
CA GLU A 217 -19.96 24.51 -3.32
C GLU A 217 -20.25 23.11 -2.73
N GLN A 218 -21.50 22.85 -2.34
CA GLN A 218 -21.90 21.52 -1.84
C GLN A 218 -21.76 20.42 -2.88
N ARG A 219 -22.08 20.68 -4.16
CA ARG A 219 -21.95 19.70 -5.23
C ARG A 219 -20.48 19.35 -5.50
N ILE A 220 -19.61 20.35 -5.51
CA ILE A 220 -18.16 20.15 -5.66
C ILE A 220 -17.62 19.38 -4.45
N ASN A 221 -17.94 19.80 -3.23
CA ASN A 221 -17.49 19.08 -2.01
C ASN A 221 -17.99 17.62 -1.97
N ASN A 222 -19.23 17.36 -2.39
CA ASN A 222 -19.76 15.98 -2.36
C ASN A 222 -19.22 15.11 -3.49
N GLY A 223 -18.89 15.70 -4.64
CA GLY A 223 -18.46 14.93 -5.82
C GLY A 223 -16.95 14.80 -5.96
N PHE A 224 -16.17 15.70 -5.32
CA PHE A 224 -14.73 15.83 -5.53
C PHE A 224 -13.94 16.12 -4.24
N ALA A 225 -14.51 15.80 -3.05
CA ALA A 225 -13.91 16.10 -1.75
C ALA A 225 -12.46 15.58 -1.59
N ASP A 226 -12.13 14.49 -2.25
CA ASP A 226 -10.79 13.89 -2.20
C ASP A 226 -9.83 14.47 -3.23
N MET A 227 -10.32 15.20 -4.26
CA MET A 227 -9.55 15.72 -5.39
C MET A 227 -9.35 17.22 -5.36
N VAL A 228 -10.26 17.98 -4.72
CA VAL A 228 -10.22 19.44 -4.72
C VAL A 228 -10.29 20.04 -3.32
N GLU A 229 -9.67 21.21 -3.18
CA GLU A 229 -9.78 22.10 -2.01
C GLU A 229 -10.35 23.43 -2.48
N ILE A 230 -11.55 23.79 -1.99
CA ILE A 230 -12.17 25.08 -2.32
C ILE A 230 -11.52 26.16 -1.47
N GLU A 231 -10.71 27.01 -2.10
CA GLU A 231 -10.07 28.14 -1.42
C GLU A 231 -11.03 29.31 -1.23
N ASP A 232 -11.84 29.62 -2.29
CA ASP A 232 -12.77 30.75 -2.25
C ASP A 232 -14.02 30.50 -3.09
N VAL A 233 -15.07 31.25 -2.73
CA VAL A 233 -16.32 31.33 -3.49
C VAL A 233 -16.60 32.82 -3.77
N LEU A 234 -16.38 33.25 -5.02
CA LEU A 234 -16.33 34.67 -5.43
C LEU A 234 -17.43 34.99 -6.42
N SER A 235 -17.76 36.29 -6.49
CA SER A 235 -18.42 36.88 -7.66
C SER A 235 -17.41 37.21 -8.76
N ILE A 236 -17.87 37.51 -9.97
CA ILE A 236 -16.97 37.88 -11.08
C ILE A 236 -16.17 39.15 -10.78
N ASN A 237 -16.74 40.09 -10.05
CA ASN A 237 -16.07 41.35 -9.70
C ASN A 237 -14.95 41.10 -8.68
N GLU A 238 -15.22 40.28 -7.68
CA GLU A 238 -14.21 39.89 -6.68
C GLU A 238 -13.07 39.09 -7.30
N LEU A 239 -13.33 38.24 -8.30
CA LEU A 239 -12.29 37.55 -9.04
C LEU A 239 -11.33 38.49 -9.77
N GLN A 240 -11.82 39.62 -10.29
CA GLN A 240 -10.98 40.62 -10.98
C GLN A 240 -9.96 41.26 -10.05
N ASP A 241 -10.30 41.40 -8.77
CA ASP A 241 -9.44 41.98 -7.74
C ASP A 241 -8.48 40.98 -7.13
N ARG A 242 -8.68 39.67 -7.41
CA ARG A 242 -7.85 38.59 -6.91
C ARG A 242 -6.79 38.14 -7.91
N LYS A 243 -5.56 38.00 -7.45
CA LYS A 243 -4.49 37.32 -8.22
C LYS A 243 -4.68 35.83 -8.15
N VAL A 244 -5.07 35.21 -9.28
CA VAL A 244 -5.12 33.77 -9.46
C VAL A 244 -3.74 33.27 -9.93
N THR A 245 -3.12 32.29 -9.27
CA THR A 245 -1.78 31.79 -9.60
C THR A 245 -1.86 30.40 -10.20
N ASP A 246 -2.15 29.39 -9.37
CA ASP A 246 -2.15 27.98 -9.75
C ASP A 246 -3.52 27.30 -9.53
N GLU A 247 -4.55 28.11 -9.14
CA GLU A 247 -5.87 27.59 -8.83
C GLU A 247 -6.67 27.33 -10.11
N LEU A 248 -7.50 26.29 -10.08
CA LEU A 248 -8.55 26.06 -11.07
C LEU A 248 -9.76 26.94 -10.75
N VAL A 249 -10.27 27.66 -11.73
CA VAL A 249 -11.53 28.40 -11.59
C VAL A 249 -12.68 27.55 -12.15
N ILE A 250 -13.66 27.24 -11.29
CA ILE A 250 -14.94 26.63 -11.73
C ILE A 250 -15.99 27.71 -11.69
N SER A 251 -16.51 28.09 -12.85
CA SER A 251 -17.44 29.22 -13.01
C SER A 251 -18.80 28.78 -13.53
N THR A 252 -19.86 29.45 -13.08
CA THR A 252 -21.22 29.30 -13.64
C THR A 252 -21.46 30.15 -14.90
N ILE A 253 -20.50 30.99 -15.27
CA ILE A 253 -20.55 31.85 -16.47
C ILE A 253 -19.23 31.79 -17.21
N PRO A 254 -19.19 31.99 -18.53
CA PRO A 254 -17.96 32.13 -19.28
C PRO A 254 -17.13 33.32 -18.79
N ILE A 255 -15.83 33.12 -18.64
CA ILE A 255 -14.86 34.15 -18.30
C ILE A 255 -13.82 34.15 -19.43
N GLU A 256 -13.71 35.29 -20.15
CA GLU A 256 -12.83 35.44 -21.31
C GLU A 256 -11.51 36.10 -20.91
N ASN A 257 -10.48 35.90 -21.74
CA ASN A 257 -9.15 36.53 -21.61
C ASN A 257 -8.43 36.23 -20.27
N THR A 258 -8.51 35.01 -19.78
CA THR A 258 -7.82 34.55 -18.55
C THR A 258 -6.49 33.88 -18.88
N ASN A 259 -5.50 34.04 -18.00
CA ASN A 259 -4.22 33.29 -17.98
C ASN A 259 -4.24 32.09 -17.03
N PHE A 260 -5.40 31.77 -16.51
CA PHE A 260 -5.62 30.62 -15.61
C PHE A 260 -6.73 29.74 -16.19
N PRO A 261 -6.76 28.45 -15.79
CA PRO A 261 -7.75 27.52 -16.29
C PRO A 261 -9.14 27.80 -15.74
N VAL A 262 -10.14 27.76 -16.63
CA VAL A 262 -11.54 27.99 -16.28
C VAL A 262 -12.41 26.85 -16.81
N ILE A 263 -13.21 26.23 -15.93
CA ILE A 263 -14.25 25.27 -16.31
C ILE A 263 -15.62 25.91 -16.10
N VAL A 264 -16.40 25.99 -17.17
CA VAL A 264 -17.78 26.48 -17.09
C VAL A 264 -18.72 25.33 -16.85
N VAL A 265 -19.51 25.43 -15.76
CA VAL A 265 -20.48 24.42 -15.31
C VAL A 265 -21.83 25.04 -14.99
N SER A 266 -22.88 24.25 -15.03
CA SER A 266 -24.19 24.64 -14.50
C SER A 266 -24.14 24.68 -12.95
N PRO A 267 -24.86 25.59 -12.29
CA PRO A 267 -24.97 25.59 -10.82
C PRO A 267 -25.51 24.27 -10.25
N LEU A 268 -26.22 23.47 -11.05
CA LEU A 268 -26.75 22.16 -10.64
C LEU A 268 -25.73 21.05 -10.71
N MET A 269 -24.60 21.24 -11.37
CA MET A 269 -23.54 20.20 -11.54
C MET A 269 -24.14 18.87 -12.02
N LEU A 270 -24.82 18.89 -13.16
CA LEU A 270 -25.39 17.69 -13.77
C LEU A 270 -24.29 16.78 -14.32
N GLY A 271 -24.60 15.56 -14.67
CA GLY A 271 -23.63 14.52 -15.06
C GLY A 271 -22.64 14.94 -16.18
N ALA A 272 -23.02 15.86 -17.07
CA ALA A 272 -22.10 16.42 -18.07
C ALA A 272 -21.04 17.33 -17.44
N ASP A 273 -21.45 18.15 -16.45
CA ASP A 273 -20.54 19.06 -15.75
C ASP A 273 -19.60 18.29 -14.83
N VAL A 274 -20.12 17.26 -14.14
CA VAL A 274 -19.31 16.33 -13.33
C VAL A 274 -18.23 15.69 -14.20
N ARG A 275 -18.58 15.21 -15.42
CA ARG A 275 -17.61 14.65 -16.36
C ARG A 275 -16.55 15.67 -16.78
N LYS A 276 -16.94 16.93 -17.08
CA LYS A 276 -15.98 17.98 -17.47
C LYS A 276 -14.97 18.27 -16.35
N VAL A 277 -15.44 18.42 -15.10
CA VAL A 277 -14.56 18.68 -13.97
C VAL A 277 -13.67 17.46 -13.71
N LYS A 278 -14.22 16.26 -13.71
CA LYS A 278 -13.46 15.01 -13.56
C LYS A 278 -12.41 14.85 -14.65
N GLN A 279 -12.80 15.09 -15.90
CA GLN A 279 -11.90 15.05 -17.04
C GLN A 279 -10.78 16.09 -16.93
N TYR A 280 -11.06 17.31 -16.46
CA TYR A 280 -10.04 18.33 -16.25
C TYR A 280 -9.10 17.96 -15.10
N LEU A 281 -9.63 17.51 -13.96
CA LEU A 281 -8.82 17.06 -12.84
C LEU A 281 -7.98 15.81 -13.21
N GLN A 282 -8.52 14.93 -14.01
CA GLN A 282 -7.80 13.79 -14.61
C GLN A 282 -6.88 14.20 -15.76
N LEU A 283 -7.14 15.32 -16.47
CA LEU A 283 -6.33 15.85 -17.57
C LEU A 283 -5.22 16.79 -17.09
N ASN A 284 -5.36 17.44 -15.95
CA ASN A 284 -4.23 18.06 -15.24
C ASN A 284 -3.37 17.01 -14.52
N GLU A 285 -3.92 15.83 -14.34
CA GLU A 285 -3.23 14.57 -14.22
C GLU A 285 -2.87 13.98 -15.59
N GLN A 286 -2.93 14.76 -16.70
CA GLN A 286 -2.40 14.39 -18.01
C GLN A 286 -0.87 14.29 -17.96
N THR A 287 -0.46 13.25 -17.34
CA THR A 287 0.52 12.38 -17.92
C THR A 287 -0.28 11.29 -18.66
N GLU A 288 -0.08 11.14 -19.96
CA GLU A 288 -0.23 9.86 -20.65
C GLU A 288 -0.03 8.77 -19.62
N ASP A 289 -0.89 7.74 -19.59
CA ASP A 289 -0.92 6.72 -18.56
C ASP A 289 0.50 6.40 -18.04
N ALA A 290 0.81 6.80 -16.81
CA ALA A 290 2.17 6.71 -16.26
C ALA A 290 2.74 5.27 -16.36
N PHE A 291 1.86 4.27 -16.29
CA PHE A 291 2.22 2.87 -16.51
C PHE A 291 2.57 2.59 -17.98
N LEU A 292 1.74 3.04 -18.94
CA LEU A 292 1.97 2.80 -20.35
C LEU A 292 3.23 3.51 -20.86
N ASN A 293 3.57 4.68 -20.32
CA ASN A 293 4.79 5.43 -20.64
C ASN A 293 6.07 4.71 -20.22
N LEU A 294 5.98 3.83 -19.22
CA LEU A 294 7.09 3.01 -18.78
C LEU A 294 7.25 1.72 -19.62
N LEU A 295 6.32 1.43 -20.53
CA LEU A 295 6.48 0.32 -21.46
C LEU A 295 7.36 0.72 -22.64
N ASP A 296 8.36 -0.11 -22.94
CA ASP A 296 9.26 0.08 -24.07
C ASP A 296 9.36 -1.23 -24.86
N LYS A 297 9.14 -1.15 -26.17
CA LYS A 297 9.20 -2.31 -27.09
C LYS A 297 10.44 -3.17 -26.91
N ARG A 298 11.58 -2.56 -26.54
CA ARG A 298 12.86 -3.25 -26.34
C ARG A 298 12.85 -4.20 -25.14
N PHE A 299 11.92 -3.99 -24.18
CA PHE A 299 11.80 -4.72 -22.92
C PHE A 299 10.48 -5.50 -22.82
N CYS A 300 9.80 -5.69 -23.95
CA CYS A 300 8.65 -6.58 -24.06
C CYS A 300 9.05 -7.85 -24.83
N PHE A 301 8.86 -9.00 -24.18
CA PHE A 301 9.29 -10.30 -24.67
C PHE A 301 8.07 -11.17 -24.89
N PHE A 302 8.00 -11.83 -26.05
CA PHE A 302 6.92 -12.73 -26.43
C PHE A 302 7.52 -14.05 -26.86
N THR A 303 7.14 -15.15 -26.22
CA THR A 303 7.70 -16.47 -26.47
C THR A 303 6.65 -17.57 -26.40
N HIS A 304 6.96 -18.75 -26.91
CA HIS A 304 6.21 -19.99 -26.78
C HIS A 304 7.12 -21.08 -26.19
N GLN A 305 8.02 -20.74 -25.31
CA GLN A 305 8.96 -21.67 -24.71
C GLN A 305 8.26 -22.65 -23.78
N ILE A 306 8.34 -23.94 -24.09
CA ILE A 306 7.84 -25.00 -23.20
C ILE A 306 8.78 -25.16 -22.01
N LYS A 307 8.22 -25.32 -20.79
CA LYS A 307 8.95 -25.44 -19.51
C LYS A 307 9.82 -24.23 -19.18
N ASP A 308 9.29 -23.05 -19.41
CA ASP A 308 9.91 -21.82 -18.95
C ASP A 308 9.76 -21.67 -17.43
N ASN A 309 10.67 -20.95 -16.80
CA ASN A 309 10.70 -20.78 -15.36
C ASN A 309 11.16 -19.39 -14.91
N GLN A 310 10.89 -19.07 -13.64
CA GLN A 310 11.22 -17.81 -12.98
C GLN A 310 12.66 -17.36 -13.25
N VAL A 311 13.65 -18.23 -12.97
CA VAL A 311 15.08 -17.87 -13.09
C VAL A 311 15.46 -17.54 -14.53
N ASN A 312 14.92 -18.28 -15.51
CA ASN A 312 15.17 -18.02 -16.91
C ASN A 312 14.59 -16.67 -17.35
N VAL A 313 13.35 -16.37 -16.97
CA VAL A 313 12.69 -15.10 -17.28
C VAL A 313 13.44 -13.92 -16.66
N LEU A 314 13.77 -14.00 -15.36
CA LEU A 314 14.55 -12.96 -14.67
C LEU A 314 15.90 -12.74 -15.33
N ASN A 315 16.60 -13.80 -15.74
CA ASN A 315 17.88 -13.71 -16.43
C ASN A 315 17.77 -13.03 -17.80
N ILE A 316 16.71 -13.31 -18.57
CA ILE A 316 16.47 -12.67 -19.87
C ILE A 316 16.23 -11.16 -19.69
N ILE A 317 15.34 -10.80 -18.77
CA ILE A 317 14.98 -9.41 -18.49
C ILE A 317 16.18 -8.62 -17.98
N THR A 318 16.85 -9.12 -16.94
CA THR A 318 17.96 -8.42 -16.27
C THR A 318 19.17 -8.26 -17.17
N LYS A 319 19.53 -9.28 -17.95
CA LYS A 319 20.59 -9.16 -18.98
C LYS A 319 20.27 -8.07 -20.00
N LYS A 320 19.02 -7.97 -20.43
CA LYS A 320 18.63 -6.93 -21.38
C LYS A 320 18.69 -5.55 -20.74
N LEU A 321 18.26 -5.38 -19.49
CA LEU A 321 18.35 -4.12 -18.74
C LEU A 321 19.80 -3.64 -18.60
N VAL A 322 20.71 -4.53 -18.21
CA VAL A 322 22.15 -4.22 -18.10
C VAL A 322 22.73 -3.85 -19.46
N LYS A 323 22.48 -4.66 -20.51
CA LYS A 323 22.96 -4.43 -21.86
C LYS A 323 22.55 -3.06 -22.42
N GLU A 324 21.32 -2.64 -22.17
CA GLU A 324 20.76 -1.34 -22.62
C GLU A 324 21.10 -0.19 -21.66
N ASN A 325 21.90 -0.43 -20.61
CA ASN A 325 22.27 0.54 -19.58
C ASN A 325 21.08 1.14 -18.81
N TYR A 326 20.06 0.32 -18.54
CA TYR A 326 18.91 0.66 -17.68
C TYR A 326 19.14 0.22 -16.23
N ALA A 327 20.00 -0.77 -16.01
CA ALA A 327 20.32 -1.28 -14.68
C ALA A 327 21.84 -1.44 -14.47
N LYS A 328 22.22 -1.69 -13.22
CA LYS A 328 23.59 -2.04 -12.81
C LYS A 328 23.78 -3.56 -12.89
N GLU A 329 25.04 -4.00 -12.92
CA GLU A 329 25.41 -5.40 -12.68
C GLU A 329 24.91 -5.86 -11.30
N GLY A 330 24.66 -7.16 -11.13
CA GLY A 330 24.16 -7.73 -9.88
C GLY A 330 22.64 -7.70 -9.73
N ILE A 331 21.92 -7.08 -10.70
CA ILE A 331 20.44 -7.00 -10.66
C ILE A 331 19.76 -8.37 -10.66
N LEU A 332 20.33 -9.39 -11.31
CA LEU A 332 19.79 -10.75 -11.35
C LEU A 332 19.76 -11.37 -9.96
N GLU A 333 20.89 -11.28 -9.25
CA GLU A 333 21.06 -11.81 -7.91
C GLU A 333 20.09 -11.12 -6.93
N GLY A 334 19.97 -9.78 -7.05
CA GLY A 334 19.01 -9.00 -6.26
C GLY A 334 17.57 -9.43 -6.53
N ALA A 335 17.17 -9.58 -7.80
CA ALA A 335 15.82 -10.01 -8.16
C ALA A 335 15.49 -11.43 -7.65
N ILE A 336 16.45 -12.37 -7.75
CA ILE A 336 16.28 -13.73 -7.22
C ILE A 336 16.19 -13.71 -5.69
N LYS A 337 17.03 -12.92 -5.01
CA LYS A 337 16.98 -12.76 -3.55
C LYS A 337 15.61 -12.25 -3.12
N ARG A 338 15.08 -11.26 -3.83
CA ARG A 338 13.79 -10.63 -3.57
C ARG A 338 12.62 -11.61 -3.72
N GLU A 339 12.61 -12.41 -4.79
CA GLU A 339 11.59 -13.44 -5.02
C GLU A 339 11.61 -14.56 -3.97
N LYS A 340 12.78 -14.84 -3.37
CA LYS A 340 12.91 -15.81 -2.28
C LYS A 340 12.31 -15.34 -0.96
N LEU A 341 12.24 -14.03 -0.72
CA LEU A 341 11.59 -13.46 0.47
C LEU A 341 10.07 -13.64 0.41
N SER A 342 9.49 -13.34 -0.73
CA SER A 342 8.09 -13.57 -1.03
C SER A 342 7.90 -13.63 -2.53
N SER A 343 7.36 -14.75 -3.01
CA SER A 343 7.03 -14.91 -4.42
C SER A 343 6.02 -13.86 -4.88
N THR A 344 6.30 -13.22 -6.02
CA THR A 344 5.40 -12.23 -6.61
C THR A 344 4.35 -12.82 -7.54
N ALA A 345 4.29 -14.15 -7.67
CA ALA A 345 3.26 -14.81 -8.44
C ALA A 345 1.87 -14.64 -7.82
N MET A 346 0.91 -14.24 -8.64
CA MET A 346 -0.49 -14.06 -8.25
C MET A 346 -1.39 -14.47 -9.42
N ASN A 347 -2.28 -15.43 -9.22
CA ASN A 347 -3.16 -15.93 -10.27
C ASN A 347 -2.41 -16.30 -11.55
N ASP A 348 -2.56 -15.50 -12.62
CA ASP A 348 -2.03 -15.75 -13.97
C ASP A 348 -0.80 -14.88 -14.33
N PHE A 349 -0.28 -14.10 -13.37
CA PHE A 349 0.87 -13.22 -13.59
C PHE A 349 1.85 -13.21 -12.40
N ALA A 350 3.08 -12.72 -12.66
CA ALA A 350 4.03 -12.36 -11.62
C ALA A 350 4.46 -10.90 -11.76
N MET A 351 4.78 -10.25 -10.64
CA MET A 351 5.18 -8.85 -10.58
C MET A 351 6.53 -8.68 -9.84
N PRO A 352 7.62 -9.25 -10.36
CA PRO A 352 8.92 -9.07 -9.76
C PRO A 352 9.37 -7.61 -9.81
N HIS A 353 10.05 -7.19 -8.77
CA HIS A 353 10.61 -5.85 -8.64
C HIS A 353 12.00 -5.94 -7.99
N ILE A 354 12.71 -4.83 -7.99
CA ILE A 354 14.07 -4.73 -7.48
C ILE A 354 14.29 -3.40 -6.78
N GLU A 355 15.26 -3.36 -5.88
CA GLU A 355 15.66 -2.14 -5.21
C GLU A 355 16.02 -1.02 -6.18
N VAL A 356 15.61 0.21 -5.86
CA VAL A 356 15.80 1.40 -6.69
C VAL A 356 17.26 1.66 -7.05
N ASP A 357 18.20 1.25 -6.18
CA ASP A 357 19.63 1.44 -6.36
C ASP A 357 20.23 0.68 -7.53
N PHE A 358 19.59 -0.40 -7.98
CA PHE A 358 20.01 -1.13 -9.17
C PHE A 358 19.58 -0.43 -10.47
N ILE A 359 18.59 0.48 -10.42
CA ILE A 359 17.94 1.01 -11.61
C ILE A 359 18.48 2.41 -11.98
N LYS A 360 19.02 2.52 -13.18
CA LYS A 360 19.52 3.78 -13.76
C LYS A 360 18.42 4.55 -14.49
N LYS A 361 17.52 3.83 -15.18
CA LYS A 361 16.40 4.38 -15.95
C LYS A 361 15.16 3.56 -15.67
N PRO A 362 14.02 4.21 -15.33
CA PRO A 362 12.79 3.47 -15.04
C PRO A 362 12.21 2.84 -16.32
N VAL A 363 11.68 1.63 -16.17
CA VAL A 363 10.97 0.90 -17.22
C VAL A 363 10.18 -0.25 -16.61
N ILE A 364 9.05 -0.60 -17.20
CA ILE A 364 8.32 -1.83 -16.89
C ILE A 364 8.61 -2.82 -18.01
N CYS A 365 9.25 -3.94 -17.69
CA CYS A 365 9.48 -5.00 -18.64
C CYS A 365 8.31 -5.98 -18.62
N VAL A 366 7.86 -6.41 -19.78
CA VAL A 366 6.77 -7.37 -19.90
C VAL A 366 7.27 -8.63 -20.59
N TYR A 367 6.99 -9.79 -19.99
CA TYR A 367 7.29 -11.08 -20.60
C TYR A 367 6.01 -11.91 -20.68
N VAL A 368 5.67 -12.38 -21.87
CA VAL A 368 4.45 -13.14 -22.14
C VAL A 368 4.80 -14.50 -22.73
N ASN A 369 4.27 -15.54 -22.09
CA ASN A 369 4.41 -16.92 -22.56
C ASN A 369 3.08 -17.68 -22.42
N PRO A 370 2.33 -17.89 -23.51
CA PRO A 370 1.06 -18.64 -23.48
C PRO A 370 1.20 -20.10 -23.04
N GLU A 371 2.39 -20.70 -23.16
CA GLU A 371 2.66 -22.07 -22.71
C GLU A 371 2.82 -22.17 -21.18
N GLY A 372 2.91 -21.02 -20.52
CA GLY A 372 3.08 -20.90 -19.06
C GLY A 372 4.55 -20.85 -18.64
N ILE A 373 4.74 -20.27 -17.46
CA ILE A 373 6.02 -20.06 -16.78
C ILE A 373 5.86 -20.63 -15.36
N ASP A 374 6.73 -21.54 -14.98
CA ASP A 374 6.79 -22.02 -13.60
C ASP A 374 7.46 -20.94 -12.71
N TRP A 375 6.64 -20.29 -11.91
CA TRP A 375 7.08 -19.25 -10.97
C TRP A 375 7.04 -19.79 -9.54
N ASP A 376 8.08 -20.53 -9.19
CA ASP A 376 8.24 -21.17 -7.89
C ASP A 376 7.01 -22.05 -7.51
N GLY A 377 6.60 -22.92 -8.45
CA GLY A 377 5.46 -23.83 -8.28
C GLY A 377 4.11 -23.22 -8.65
N THR A 378 4.02 -21.93 -8.94
CA THR A 378 2.82 -21.26 -9.44
C THR A 378 2.92 -21.06 -10.96
N LEU A 379 1.92 -21.52 -11.71
CA LEU A 379 1.88 -21.31 -13.16
C LEU A 379 1.38 -19.90 -13.48
N VAL A 380 2.20 -19.09 -14.15
CA VAL A 380 1.84 -17.76 -14.63
C VAL A 380 2.06 -17.66 -16.15
N HIS A 381 1.38 -16.75 -16.85
CA HIS A 381 1.52 -16.55 -18.29
C HIS A 381 2.10 -15.18 -18.66
N SER A 382 2.08 -14.25 -17.72
CA SER A 382 2.61 -12.89 -17.91
C SER A 382 3.47 -12.47 -16.73
N VAL A 383 4.57 -11.79 -17.01
CA VAL A 383 5.46 -11.23 -15.98
C VAL A 383 5.63 -9.74 -16.24
N PHE A 384 5.37 -8.93 -15.23
CA PHE A 384 5.58 -7.49 -15.23
C PHE A 384 6.73 -7.16 -14.29
N PHE A 385 7.93 -6.97 -14.81
CA PHE A 385 9.10 -6.63 -14.00
C PHE A 385 9.20 -5.12 -13.82
N PHE A 386 9.04 -4.65 -12.60
CA PHE A 386 9.08 -3.23 -12.23
C PHE A 386 10.52 -2.79 -11.94
N ALA A 387 11.19 -2.24 -12.95
CA ALA A 387 12.49 -1.59 -12.82
C ALA A 387 12.28 -0.09 -12.62
N LEU A 388 11.96 0.34 -11.39
CA LEU A 388 11.62 1.72 -11.07
C LEU A 388 12.73 2.37 -10.24
N ASN A 389 12.83 3.71 -10.28
CA ASN A 389 13.77 4.48 -9.48
C ASN A 389 13.14 5.81 -9.02
N GLU A 390 13.88 6.61 -8.27
CA GLU A 390 13.43 7.89 -7.71
C GLU A 390 12.78 8.87 -8.72
N LYS A 391 13.08 8.75 -10.02
CA LYS A 391 12.54 9.65 -11.05
C LYS A 391 11.04 9.53 -11.25
N VAL A 392 10.49 8.34 -11.00
CA VAL A 392 9.04 8.07 -11.14
C VAL A 392 8.29 8.13 -9.80
N LYS A 393 8.97 8.55 -8.73
CA LYS A 393 8.40 8.67 -7.39
C LYS A 393 7.07 9.44 -7.34
N PRO A 394 6.92 10.60 -8.02
CA PRO A 394 5.65 11.33 -8.04
C PRO A 394 4.50 10.56 -8.70
N GLU A 395 4.82 9.62 -9.59
CA GLU A 395 3.85 8.88 -10.38
C GLU A 395 3.58 7.45 -9.85
N LEU A 396 4.32 7.02 -8.81
CA LEU A 396 4.24 5.65 -8.29
C LEU A 396 2.80 5.23 -7.95
N ASN A 397 2.01 6.10 -7.32
CA ASN A 397 0.62 5.81 -7.01
C ASN A 397 -0.16 5.42 -8.26
N LYS A 398 -0.09 6.24 -9.31
CA LYS A 398 -0.80 6.02 -10.57
C LYS A 398 -0.32 4.74 -11.27
N ILE A 399 1.00 4.51 -11.29
CA ILE A 399 1.58 3.29 -11.88
C ILE A 399 0.99 2.04 -11.22
N TYR A 400 0.92 2.03 -9.88
CA TYR A 400 0.36 0.88 -9.15
C TYR A 400 -1.16 0.81 -9.22
N GLU A 401 -1.88 1.92 -9.27
CA GLU A 401 -3.34 1.96 -9.50
C GLU A 401 -3.69 1.34 -10.85
N THR A 402 -3.07 1.82 -11.94
CA THR A 402 -3.24 1.22 -13.28
C THR A 402 -2.89 -0.27 -13.27
N PHE A 403 -1.77 -0.65 -12.63
CA PHE A 403 -1.42 -2.07 -12.54
C PHE A 403 -2.44 -2.88 -11.74
N ASN A 404 -3.02 -2.32 -10.67
CA ASN A 404 -4.07 -2.99 -9.91
C ASN A 404 -5.33 -3.21 -10.73
N GLU A 405 -5.71 -2.26 -11.58
CA GLU A 405 -6.82 -2.41 -12.54
C GLU A 405 -6.53 -3.55 -13.52
N ILE A 406 -5.34 -3.59 -14.13
CA ILE A 406 -4.88 -4.68 -15.02
C ILE A 406 -4.96 -6.02 -14.27
N ALA A 407 -4.36 -6.11 -13.10
CA ALA A 407 -4.26 -7.33 -12.31
C ALA A 407 -5.60 -7.85 -11.79
N SER A 408 -6.59 -6.97 -11.62
CA SER A 408 -7.93 -7.32 -11.15
C SER A 408 -8.90 -7.68 -12.28
N ASN A 409 -8.52 -7.39 -13.52
CA ASN A 409 -9.34 -7.66 -14.70
C ASN A 409 -8.97 -9.02 -15.32
N HIS A 410 -9.70 -10.07 -14.94
CA HIS A 410 -9.46 -11.44 -15.45
C HIS A 410 -9.57 -11.56 -16.96
N GLU A 411 -10.48 -10.81 -17.61
CA GLU A 411 -10.64 -10.82 -19.06
C GLU A 411 -9.44 -10.18 -19.74
N LEU A 412 -8.95 -9.07 -19.19
CA LEU A 412 -7.75 -8.39 -19.67
C LEU A 412 -6.52 -9.31 -19.57
N LEU A 413 -6.31 -9.95 -18.42
CA LEU A 413 -5.21 -10.91 -18.22
C LEU A 413 -5.29 -12.09 -19.20
N ALA A 414 -6.50 -12.63 -19.42
CA ALA A 414 -6.71 -13.70 -20.39
C ALA A 414 -6.38 -13.26 -21.82
N ASN A 415 -6.65 -12.01 -22.18
CA ASN A 415 -6.30 -11.43 -23.47
C ASN A 415 -4.80 -11.14 -23.58
N LEU A 416 -4.16 -10.67 -22.51
CA LEU A 416 -2.72 -10.36 -22.48
C LEU A 416 -1.84 -11.56 -22.83
N LYS A 417 -2.17 -12.76 -22.33
CA LYS A 417 -1.41 -13.97 -22.65
C LYS A 417 -1.44 -14.35 -24.16
N THR A 418 -2.39 -13.80 -24.92
CA THR A 418 -2.45 -13.98 -26.37
C THR A 418 -1.61 -12.96 -27.15
N SER A 419 -0.93 -12.04 -26.43
CA SER A 419 -0.12 -11.01 -27.07
C SER A 419 1.12 -11.63 -27.70
N SER A 420 1.36 -11.29 -28.95
CA SER A 420 2.51 -11.75 -29.75
C SER A 420 3.40 -10.61 -30.24
N SER A 421 3.04 -9.36 -29.93
CA SER A 421 3.81 -8.17 -30.28
C SER A 421 3.53 -7.03 -29.28
N PHE A 422 4.44 -6.06 -29.26
CA PHE A 422 4.30 -4.85 -28.45
C PHE A 422 3.03 -4.06 -28.82
N GLU A 423 2.74 -3.92 -30.10
CA GLU A 423 1.58 -3.19 -30.60
C GLU A 423 0.27 -3.84 -30.12
N LYS A 424 0.21 -5.18 -30.16
CA LYS A 424 -0.94 -5.93 -29.66
C LYS A 424 -1.06 -5.83 -28.13
N LEU A 425 0.06 -5.91 -27.40
CA LEU A 425 0.09 -5.72 -25.95
C LEU A 425 -0.48 -4.35 -25.56
N VAL A 426 0.03 -3.27 -26.15
CA VAL A 426 -0.43 -1.90 -25.86
C VAL A 426 -1.90 -1.69 -26.26
N TYR A 427 -2.33 -2.28 -27.37
CA TYR A 427 -3.73 -2.23 -27.79
C TYR A 427 -4.65 -2.88 -26.75
N ILE A 428 -4.33 -4.10 -26.29
CA ILE A 428 -5.11 -4.82 -25.26
C ILE A 428 -5.15 -4.04 -23.94
N LEU A 429 -4.01 -3.46 -23.53
CA LEU A 429 -3.97 -2.65 -22.30
C LEU A 429 -4.85 -1.40 -22.42
N LYS A 430 -4.83 -0.70 -23.53
CA LYS A 430 -5.63 0.53 -23.75
C LYS A 430 -7.12 0.26 -23.89
N GLU A 431 -7.52 -0.90 -24.40
CA GLU A 431 -8.93 -1.26 -24.49
C GLU A 431 -9.49 -1.79 -23.16
N GLY A 432 -8.64 -2.29 -22.28
CA GLY A 432 -9.03 -2.90 -21.01
C GLY A 432 -8.95 -1.98 -19.78
N LEU A 433 -8.29 -0.82 -19.91
CA LEU A 433 -8.20 0.25 -18.93
C LEU A 433 -9.20 1.35 -19.26
#